data_a54d6087448d7c91e2534cc3506ba6bc
#
_entry.id   a54d6087448d7c91e2534cc3506ba6bc
#
_cell.length_a   1.000
_cell.length_b   1.000
_cell.length_c   1.000
_cell.angle_alpha   90.00
_cell.angle_beta   90.00
_cell.angle_gamma   90.00
#
_symmetry.space_group_name_H-M   'P 1'
#
loop_
_entity.id
_entity.type
_entity.pdbx_description
1 polymer ?
#
loop_
_entity_poly.entity_id
_entity_poly.type
_entity_poly.pdbx_seq_one_letter_code
_entity_poly.pdbx_strand_id
1 'polypeptide(L)'
;MALVLLAMIAPYWWGRDIAVRDASWMVANLNFLDPKGVALISWTVTIVALTGLGLMVADAKKWLWGAIFVIGLAAEQFVAGMCLLSFNFWNATYVMYGEAAGLANAANLGIAAGFGVAVYAVLWVGLLVCIKKESKLNVLTRSWASFLLFFAIELVALAVVLFGGLLTSMA
;
A
#
# COMPACT_ATOMS: atom_id res chain seq x y z
N MET A 1 3.99 17.07 11.38
CA MET A 1 4.11 15.80 12.12
C MET A 1 2.78 15.34 12.71
N ALA A 2 2.07 16.15 13.52
CA ALA A 2 0.77 15.78 14.11
C ALA A 2 -0.27 15.34 13.07
N LEU A 3 -0.40 16.03 11.95
CA LEU A 3 -1.35 15.70 10.88
C LEU A 3 -1.08 14.32 10.25
N VAL A 4 0.20 13.96 10.09
CA VAL A 4 0.57 12.63 9.54
C VAL A 4 0.23 11.53 10.53
N LEU A 5 0.51 11.72 11.81
CA LEU A 5 0.13 10.76 12.85
C LEU A 5 -1.40 10.59 12.94
N LEU A 6 -2.14 11.70 12.83
CA LEU A 6 -3.59 11.64 12.78
C LEU A 6 -4.09 10.86 11.55
N ALA A 7 -3.51 11.10 10.38
CA ALA A 7 -3.84 10.40 9.13
C ALA A 7 -3.47 8.90 9.17
N MET A 8 -2.49 8.51 9.96
CA MET A 8 -2.13 7.11 10.16
C MET A 8 -3.08 6.38 11.11
N ILE A 9 -3.45 7.01 12.21
CA ILE A 9 -4.10 6.33 13.33
C ILE A 9 -5.62 6.40 13.22
N ALA A 10 -6.18 7.61 13.05
CA ALA A 10 -7.63 7.79 13.13
C ALA A 10 -8.39 7.07 12.00
N PRO A 11 -7.98 7.13 10.70
CA PRO A 11 -8.68 6.41 9.65
C PRO A 11 -8.61 4.89 9.81
N TYR A 12 -7.47 4.35 10.27
CA TYR A 12 -7.34 2.91 10.52
C TYR A 12 -8.35 2.42 11.58
N TRP A 13 -8.42 3.09 12.72
CA TRP A 13 -9.35 2.71 13.77
C TRP A 13 -10.80 2.91 13.36
N TRP A 14 -11.09 3.95 12.59
CA TRP A 14 -12.44 4.18 12.05
C TRP A 14 -12.84 3.07 11.06
N GLY A 15 -11.97 2.73 10.11
CA GLY A 15 -12.22 1.63 9.19
C GLY A 15 -12.43 0.29 9.92
N ARG A 16 -11.61 0.01 10.94
CA ARG A 16 -11.72 -1.18 11.78
C ARG A 16 -13.05 -1.22 12.56
N ASP A 17 -13.49 -0.10 13.07
CA ASP A 17 -14.76 0.02 13.79
C ASP A 17 -15.96 -0.28 12.88
N ILE A 18 -15.94 0.23 11.64
CA ILE A 18 -16.92 -0.11 10.59
C ILE A 18 -16.88 -1.62 10.29
N ALA A 19 -15.69 -2.18 10.09
CA ALA A 19 -15.53 -3.60 9.80
C ALA A 19 -16.18 -4.49 10.87
N VAL A 20 -16.03 -4.12 12.13
CA VAL A 20 -16.59 -4.90 13.25
C VAL A 20 -18.11 -4.71 13.37
N ARG A 21 -18.62 -3.49 13.16
CA ARG A 21 -20.06 -3.20 13.32
C ARG A 21 -20.90 -3.61 12.13
N ASP A 22 -20.37 -3.42 10.93
CA ASP A 22 -21.14 -3.49 9.69
C ASP A 22 -20.67 -4.63 8.76
N ALA A 23 -19.99 -5.65 9.32
CA ALA A 23 -19.46 -6.80 8.56
C ALA A 23 -20.51 -7.48 7.67
N SER A 24 -21.71 -7.73 8.21
CA SER A 24 -22.78 -8.38 7.48
C SER A 24 -23.28 -7.53 6.29
N TRP A 25 -23.36 -6.21 6.47
CA TRP A 25 -23.70 -5.30 5.38
C TRP A 25 -22.61 -5.29 4.31
N MET A 26 -21.35 -5.27 4.71
CA MET A 26 -20.22 -5.30 3.77
C MET A 26 -20.21 -6.58 2.94
N VAL A 27 -20.39 -7.73 3.58
CA VAL A 27 -20.49 -9.03 2.90
C VAL A 27 -21.65 -9.03 1.90
N ALA A 28 -22.83 -8.57 2.29
CA ALA A 28 -24.00 -8.56 1.43
C ALA A 28 -23.86 -7.62 0.21
N ASN A 29 -23.18 -6.46 0.38
CA ASN A 29 -23.15 -5.41 -0.64
C ASN A 29 -21.86 -5.34 -1.44
N LEU A 30 -20.76 -5.97 -1.01
CA LEU A 30 -19.47 -5.91 -1.70
C LEU A 30 -19.06 -7.21 -2.41
N ASN A 31 -19.83 -8.28 -2.24
CA ASN A 31 -19.51 -9.60 -2.81
C ASN A 31 -19.48 -9.66 -4.35
N PHE A 32 -19.95 -8.60 -5.04
CA PHE A 32 -19.89 -8.50 -6.49
C PHE A 32 -18.54 -7.98 -7.02
N LEU A 33 -17.67 -7.50 -6.13
CA LEU A 33 -16.37 -6.96 -6.52
C LEU A 33 -15.40 -8.08 -6.91
N ASP A 34 -14.60 -7.81 -7.93
CA ASP A 34 -13.51 -8.71 -8.31
C ASP A 34 -12.30 -8.51 -7.38
N PRO A 35 -11.76 -9.59 -6.76
CA PRO A 35 -10.58 -9.50 -5.90
C PRO A 35 -9.36 -8.85 -6.58
N LYS A 36 -9.14 -9.10 -7.88
CA LYS A 36 -8.04 -8.46 -8.61
C LYS A 36 -8.22 -6.94 -8.73
N GLY A 37 -9.47 -6.51 -8.98
CA GLY A 37 -9.81 -5.09 -9.01
C GLY A 37 -9.58 -4.41 -7.66
N VAL A 38 -9.98 -5.08 -6.57
CA VAL A 38 -9.77 -4.59 -5.20
C VAL A 38 -8.28 -4.47 -4.88
N ALA A 39 -7.48 -5.49 -5.20
CA ALA A 39 -6.03 -5.45 -5.00
C ALA A 39 -5.38 -4.31 -5.80
N LEU A 40 -5.78 -4.12 -7.07
CA LEU A 40 -5.27 -3.04 -7.92
C LEU A 40 -5.60 -1.65 -7.36
N ILE A 41 -6.83 -1.43 -6.90
CA ILE A 41 -7.24 -0.16 -6.30
C ILE A 41 -6.44 0.12 -5.03
N SER A 42 -6.31 -0.86 -4.14
CA SER A 42 -5.58 -0.71 -2.89
C SER A 42 -4.09 -0.43 -3.14
N TRP A 43 -3.47 -1.15 -4.08
CA TRP A 43 -2.11 -0.87 -4.53
C TRP A 43 -1.98 0.55 -5.09
N THR A 44 -2.91 0.99 -5.92
CA THR A 44 -2.87 2.34 -6.52
C THR A 44 -2.93 3.43 -5.46
N VAL A 45 -3.78 3.29 -4.45
CA VAL A 45 -3.88 4.26 -3.33
C VAL A 45 -2.54 4.34 -2.59
N THR A 46 -1.93 3.20 -2.28
CA THR A 46 -0.61 3.13 -1.63
C THR A 46 0.47 3.81 -2.48
N ILE A 47 0.53 3.53 -3.78
CA ILE A 47 1.51 4.15 -4.69
C ILE A 47 1.30 5.67 -4.79
N VAL A 48 0.06 6.14 -4.84
CA VAL A 48 -0.24 7.59 -4.87
C VAL A 48 0.26 8.26 -3.59
N ALA A 49 0.02 7.66 -2.42
CA ALA A 49 0.52 8.16 -1.14
C ALA A 49 2.05 8.24 -1.13
N LEU A 50 2.73 7.16 -1.51
CA LEU A 50 4.20 7.09 -1.52
C LEU A 50 4.83 8.02 -2.57
N THR A 51 4.21 8.15 -3.74
CA THR A 51 4.63 9.10 -4.77
C THR A 51 4.49 10.54 -4.25
N GLY A 52 3.37 10.84 -3.58
CA GLY A 52 3.16 12.13 -2.92
C GLY A 52 4.24 12.45 -1.90
N LEU A 53 4.63 11.47 -1.07
CA LEU A 53 5.73 11.61 -0.12
C LEU A 53 7.06 11.89 -0.83
N GLY A 54 7.40 11.11 -1.85
CA GLY A 54 8.64 11.28 -2.61
C GLY A 54 8.74 12.65 -3.28
N LEU A 55 7.67 13.09 -3.92
CA LEU A 55 7.62 14.39 -4.59
C LEU A 55 7.58 15.56 -3.59
N MET A 56 6.94 15.39 -2.44
CA MET A 56 6.99 16.38 -1.35
C MET A 56 8.43 16.63 -0.89
N VAL A 57 9.25 15.59 -0.84
CA VAL A 57 10.67 15.72 -0.45
C VAL A 57 11.50 16.34 -1.56
N ALA A 58 11.20 16.04 -2.83
CA ALA A 58 12.00 16.41 -4.00
C ALA A 58 11.59 17.74 -4.65
N ASP A 59 10.35 18.20 -4.47
CA ASP A 59 9.76 19.29 -5.26
C ASP A 59 9.57 20.59 -4.46
N ALA A 60 9.51 21.71 -5.19
CA ALA A 60 9.20 23.05 -4.68
C ALA A 60 7.71 23.19 -4.24
N LYS A 61 6.79 22.42 -4.79
CA LYS A 61 5.36 22.42 -4.44
C LYS A 61 5.03 21.52 -3.24
N LYS A 62 5.81 21.60 -2.19
CA LYS A 62 5.72 20.73 -1.00
C LYS A 62 4.33 20.65 -0.37
N TRP A 63 3.57 21.73 -0.39
CA TRP A 63 2.23 21.75 0.17
C TRP A 63 1.23 20.88 -0.61
N LEU A 64 1.32 20.89 -1.95
CA LEU A 64 0.45 20.09 -2.81
C LEU A 64 0.74 18.60 -2.66
N TRP A 65 2.02 18.23 -2.79
CA TRP A 65 2.43 16.83 -2.65
C TRP A 65 2.27 16.32 -1.24
N GLY A 66 2.45 17.18 -0.24
CA GLY A 66 2.15 16.89 1.16
C GLY A 66 0.66 16.64 1.41
N ALA A 67 -0.22 17.39 0.76
CA ALA A 67 -1.67 17.16 0.83
C ALA A 67 -2.05 15.81 0.16
N ILE A 68 -1.51 15.53 -1.02
CA ILE A 68 -1.73 14.25 -1.73
C ILE A 68 -1.25 13.08 -0.86
N PHE A 69 -0.05 13.19 -0.27
CA PHE A 69 0.47 12.18 0.65
C PHE A 69 -0.45 11.94 1.84
N VAL A 70 -0.88 13.00 2.53
CA VAL A 70 -1.71 12.87 3.74
C VAL A 70 -3.09 12.29 3.41
N ILE A 71 -3.70 12.71 2.31
CA ILE A 71 -5.00 12.19 1.86
C ILE A 71 -4.86 10.71 1.43
N GLY A 72 -3.84 10.39 0.64
CA GLY A 72 -3.56 9.02 0.20
C GLY A 72 -3.28 8.09 1.39
N LEU A 73 -2.47 8.55 2.34
CA LEU A 73 -2.17 7.82 3.57
C LEU A 73 -3.45 7.56 4.40
N ALA A 74 -4.29 8.58 4.55
CA ALA A 74 -5.54 8.43 5.30
C ALA A 74 -6.50 7.44 4.62
N ALA A 75 -6.61 7.48 3.28
CA ALA A 75 -7.41 6.54 2.51
C ALA A 75 -6.87 5.12 2.61
N GLU A 76 -5.56 4.93 2.49
CA GLU A 76 -4.89 3.64 2.65
C GLU A 76 -5.13 3.06 4.04
N GLN A 77 -4.92 3.86 5.10
CA GLN A 77 -5.13 3.43 6.48
C GLN A 77 -6.60 3.10 6.77
N PHE A 78 -7.53 3.82 6.16
CA PHE A 78 -8.95 3.50 6.26
C PHE A 78 -9.27 2.14 5.65
N VAL A 79 -8.79 1.86 4.43
CA VAL A 79 -8.93 0.55 3.77
C VAL A 79 -8.24 -0.54 4.58
N ALA A 80 -7.02 -0.29 5.06
CA ALA A 80 -6.29 -1.22 5.92
C ALA A 80 -7.08 -1.58 7.20
N GLY A 81 -7.72 -0.59 7.80
CA GLY A 81 -8.60 -0.79 8.95
C GLY A 81 -9.83 -1.63 8.60
N MET A 82 -10.54 -1.29 7.53
CA MET A 82 -11.71 -2.05 7.05
C MET A 82 -11.35 -3.51 6.73
N CYS A 83 -10.16 -3.75 6.20
CA CYS A 83 -9.67 -5.10 5.85
C CYS A 83 -8.89 -5.77 6.99
N LEU A 84 -8.89 -5.21 8.20
CA LEU A 84 -8.26 -5.76 9.40
C LEU A 84 -6.76 -6.05 9.20
N LEU A 85 -6.06 -5.21 8.45
CA LEU A 85 -4.64 -5.38 8.16
C LEU A 85 -3.84 -5.48 9.45
N SER A 86 -3.18 -6.61 9.64
CA SER A 86 -2.36 -6.94 10.81
C SER A 86 -1.39 -8.06 10.44
N PHE A 87 -0.52 -8.49 11.36
CA PHE A 87 0.37 -9.62 11.11
C PHE A 87 -0.37 -10.94 10.82
N ASN A 88 -1.60 -11.09 11.31
CA ASN A 88 -2.44 -12.28 11.07
C ASN A 88 -3.78 -11.88 10.45
N PHE A 89 -3.72 -11.04 9.40
CA PHE A 89 -4.94 -10.54 8.76
C PHE A 89 -5.78 -11.66 8.10
N TRP A 90 -5.17 -12.75 7.64
CA TRP A 90 -5.86 -13.90 7.06
C TRP A 90 -6.92 -14.49 7.99
N ASN A 91 -6.52 -14.78 9.22
CA ASN A 91 -7.42 -15.31 10.21
C ASN A 91 -8.44 -14.25 10.67
N ALA A 92 -8.02 -13.01 10.83
CA ALA A 92 -8.90 -11.92 11.24
C ALA A 92 -10.01 -11.65 10.21
N THR A 93 -9.66 -11.62 8.92
CA THR A 93 -10.64 -11.43 7.83
C THR A 93 -11.56 -12.62 7.67
N TYR A 94 -11.05 -13.85 7.81
CA TYR A 94 -11.87 -15.04 7.74
C TYR A 94 -12.90 -15.09 8.88
N VAL A 95 -12.49 -14.81 10.11
CA VAL A 95 -13.40 -14.77 11.27
C VAL A 95 -14.47 -13.69 11.11
N MET A 96 -14.12 -12.54 10.52
CA MET A 96 -15.04 -11.40 10.39
C MET A 96 -15.96 -11.52 9.17
N TYR A 97 -15.42 -11.92 8.02
CA TYR A 97 -16.09 -11.88 6.73
C TYR A 97 -16.44 -13.23 6.13
N GLY A 98 -15.97 -14.34 6.73
CA GLY A 98 -16.22 -15.70 6.24
C GLY A 98 -15.75 -15.88 4.81
N GLU A 99 -16.62 -16.37 3.92
CA GLU A 99 -16.32 -16.60 2.50
C GLU A 99 -15.98 -15.32 1.72
N ALA A 100 -16.41 -14.14 2.19
CA ALA A 100 -16.06 -12.85 1.59
C ALA A 100 -14.68 -12.33 2.04
N ALA A 101 -13.95 -13.07 2.89
CA ALA A 101 -12.59 -12.70 3.31
C ALA A 101 -11.62 -12.50 2.14
N GLY A 102 -11.86 -13.17 1.01
CA GLY A 102 -11.06 -13.03 -0.20
C GLY A 102 -10.92 -11.60 -0.70
N LEU A 103 -11.98 -10.78 -0.59
CA LEU A 103 -11.93 -9.36 -0.97
C LEU A 103 -11.06 -8.53 -0.02
N ALA A 104 -11.22 -8.75 1.30
CA ALA A 104 -10.42 -8.05 2.30
C ALA A 104 -8.94 -8.46 2.20
N ASN A 105 -8.66 -9.73 1.95
CA ASN A 105 -7.31 -10.25 1.75
C ASN A 105 -6.69 -9.68 0.46
N ALA A 106 -7.46 -9.55 -0.61
CA ALA A 106 -7.00 -8.91 -1.84
C ALA A 106 -6.62 -7.45 -1.63
N ALA A 107 -7.41 -6.69 -0.86
CA ALA A 107 -7.06 -5.32 -0.48
C ALA A 107 -5.76 -5.25 0.33
N ASN A 108 -5.61 -6.12 1.34
CA ASN A 108 -4.42 -6.21 2.17
C ASN A 108 -3.16 -6.56 1.35
N LEU A 109 -3.29 -7.46 0.37
CA LEU A 109 -2.19 -7.80 -0.55
C LEU A 109 -1.85 -6.66 -1.50
N GLY A 110 -2.84 -5.92 -1.97
CA GLY A 110 -2.61 -4.72 -2.77
C GLY A 110 -1.79 -3.68 -1.99
N ILE A 111 -2.17 -3.42 -0.74
CA ILE A 111 -1.42 -2.53 0.16
C ILE A 111 0.00 -3.08 0.39
N ALA A 112 0.13 -4.37 0.71
CA ALA A 112 1.43 -5.00 0.94
C ALA A 112 2.34 -4.94 -0.30
N ALA A 113 1.78 -5.13 -1.50
CA ALA A 113 2.52 -4.95 -2.75
C ALA A 113 2.99 -3.51 -2.95
N GLY A 114 2.16 -2.52 -2.61
CA GLY A 114 2.55 -1.11 -2.63
C GLY A 114 3.69 -0.78 -1.66
N PHE A 115 3.84 -1.54 -0.57
CA PHE A 115 4.99 -1.43 0.33
C PHE A 115 6.28 -2.09 -0.18
N GLY A 116 6.31 -2.63 -1.39
CA GLY A 116 7.55 -3.04 -2.07
C GLY A 116 8.60 -1.93 -2.09
N VAL A 117 8.16 -0.67 -1.90
CA VAL A 117 9.03 0.48 -1.59
C VAL A 117 10.02 0.21 -0.44
N ALA A 118 9.69 -0.65 0.50
CA ALA A 118 10.61 -1.00 1.58
C ALA A 118 11.85 -1.74 1.04
N VAL A 119 11.68 -2.62 0.07
CA VAL A 119 12.78 -3.30 -0.62
C VAL A 119 13.62 -2.30 -1.40
N TYR A 120 12.96 -1.38 -2.12
CA TYR A 120 13.64 -0.29 -2.82
C TYR A 120 14.44 0.59 -1.86
N ALA A 121 13.86 0.99 -0.73
CA ALA A 121 14.53 1.82 0.27
C ALA A 121 15.76 1.13 0.85
N VAL A 122 15.68 -0.17 1.16
CA VAL A 122 16.81 -0.97 1.64
C VAL A 122 17.94 -1.05 0.59
N LEU A 123 17.58 -1.28 -0.67
CA LEU A 123 18.55 -1.30 -1.77
C LEU A 123 19.18 0.09 -1.97
N TRP A 124 18.39 1.15 -1.91
CA TRP A 124 18.87 2.52 -2.07
C TRP A 124 19.82 2.93 -0.95
N VAL A 125 19.46 2.67 0.31
CA VAL A 125 20.33 2.91 1.47
C VAL A 125 21.59 2.05 1.39
N GLY A 126 21.47 0.77 1.03
CA GLY A 126 22.62 -0.13 0.86
C GLY A 126 23.59 0.40 -0.20
N LEU A 127 23.08 0.92 -1.33
CA LEU A 127 23.94 1.54 -2.36
C LEU A 127 24.60 2.83 -1.89
N LEU A 128 23.89 3.66 -1.12
CA LEU A 128 24.47 4.88 -0.53
C LEU A 128 25.61 4.57 0.45
N VAL A 129 25.49 3.49 1.22
CA VAL A 129 26.50 3.09 2.21
C VAL A 129 27.69 2.37 1.56
N CYS A 130 27.40 1.47 0.58
CA CYS A 130 28.41 0.59 0.01
C CYS A 130 29.12 1.15 -1.23
N ILE A 131 28.49 2.08 -1.96
CA ILE A 131 29.00 2.62 -3.22
C ILE A 131 29.11 4.13 -3.13
N LYS A 132 30.31 4.66 -3.43
CA LYS A 132 30.55 6.12 -3.49
C LYS A 132 29.55 6.81 -4.41
N LYS A 133 29.05 7.97 -3.99
CA LYS A 133 28.03 8.75 -4.68
C LYS A 133 28.44 9.12 -6.12
N GLU A 134 29.72 9.32 -6.35
CA GLU A 134 30.32 9.69 -7.64
C GLU A 134 30.56 8.47 -8.55
N SER A 135 30.44 7.26 -8.03
CA SER A 135 30.67 6.04 -8.81
C SER A 135 29.64 5.89 -9.93
N LYS A 136 30.10 5.44 -11.10
CA LYS A 136 29.21 5.11 -12.23
C LYS A 136 28.25 3.95 -11.91
N LEU A 137 28.57 3.13 -10.91
CA LEU A 137 27.72 2.04 -10.44
C LEU A 137 26.58 2.53 -9.55
N ASN A 138 26.65 3.77 -9.04
CA ASN A 138 25.59 4.35 -8.22
C ASN A 138 24.49 4.98 -9.09
N VAL A 139 23.78 4.13 -9.83
CA VAL A 139 22.72 4.53 -10.74
C VAL A 139 21.50 5.09 -9.98
N LEU A 140 21.23 4.54 -8.78
CA LEU A 140 20.02 4.84 -8.00
C LEU A 140 20.01 6.27 -7.41
N THR A 141 21.17 6.89 -7.16
CA THR A 141 21.20 8.21 -6.55
C THR A 141 21.38 9.34 -7.56
N ARG A 142 21.56 9.00 -8.85
CA ARG A 142 21.98 9.97 -9.86
C ARG A 142 20.87 10.55 -10.72
N SER A 143 19.72 9.90 -10.87
CA SER A 143 18.72 10.37 -11.83
C SER A 143 17.39 9.60 -11.80
N TRP A 144 16.63 9.80 -12.86
CA TRP A 144 15.40 9.08 -13.21
C TRP A 144 15.48 7.55 -13.11
N ALA A 145 16.67 6.95 -13.14
CA ALA A 145 16.84 5.51 -13.01
C ALA A 145 16.35 4.98 -11.67
N SER A 146 16.51 5.74 -10.58
CA SER A 146 15.95 5.33 -9.27
C SER A 146 14.43 5.35 -9.25
N PHE A 147 13.84 6.31 -9.93
CA PHE A 147 12.40 6.45 -10.07
C PHE A 147 11.82 5.32 -10.93
N LEU A 148 12.46 5.03 -12.06
CA LEU A 148 12.08 3.92 -12.94
C LEU A 148 12.20 2.57 -12.22
N LEU A 149 13.27 2.36 -11.45
CA LEU A 149 13.45 1.14 -10.68
C LEU A 149 12.38 0.99 -9.59
N PHE A 150 12.03 2.08 -8.91
CA PHE A 150 10.93 2.08 -7.95
C PHE A 150 9.64 1.57 -8.59
N PHE A 151 9.20 2.16 -9.70
CA PHE A 151 7.99 1.72 -10.38
C PHE A 151 8.10 0.30 -10.95
N ALA A 152 9.26 -0.12 -11.41
CA ALA A 152 9.48 -1.49 -11.87
C ALA A 152 9.28 -2.51 -10.73
N ILE A 153 9.82 -2.23 -9.55
CA ILE A 153 9.63 -3.08 -8.36
C ILE A 153 8.16 -3.14 -7.97
N GLU A 154 7.48 -2.00 -7.95
CA GLU A 154 6.07 -1.91 -7.62
C GLU A 154 5.17 -2.67 -8.60
N LEU A 155 5.46 -2.59 -9.90
CA LEU A 155 4.74 -3.33 -10.93
C LEU A 155 4.98 -4.84 -10.83
N VAL A 156 6.21 -5.26 -10.50
CA VAL A 156 6.52 -6.69 -10.26
C VAL A 156 5.77 -7.19 -9.03
N ALA A 157 5.77 -6.43 -7.93
CA ALA A 157 5.03 -6.79 -6.72
C ALA A 157 3.52 -6.94 -6.99
N LEU A 158 2.94 -5.98 -7.73
CA LEU A 158 1.55 -6.07 -8.18
C LEU A 158 1.29 -7.30 -9.06
N ALA A 159 2.18 -7.57 -10.03
CA ALA A 159 2.05 -8.72 -10.92
C ALA A 159 2.07 -10.05 -10.14
N VAL A 160 2.91 -10.17 -9.11
CA VAL A 160 2.94 -11.33 -8.22
C VAL A 160 1.61 -11.48 -7.47
N VAL A 161 1.02 -10.41 -6.98
CA VAL A 161 -0.30 -10.47 -6.32
C VAL A 161 -1.39 -10.90 -7.29
N LEU A 162 -1.46 -10.28 -8.49
CA LEU A 162 -2.55 -10.51 -9.44
C LEU A 162 -2.47 -11.87 -10.17
N PHE A 163 -1.26 -12.35 -10.43
CA PHE A 163 -1.01 -13.50 -11.30
C PHE A 163 -0.24 -14.65 -10.62
N GLY A 164 0.33 -14.41 -9.45
CA GLY A 164 1.11 -15.42 -8.70
C GLY A 164 0.27 -16.44 -7.93
N GLY A 165 -1.06 -16.45 -8.11
CA GLY A 165 -1.95 -17.40 -7.44
C GLY A 165 -2.29 -17.04 -5.98
N LEU A 166 -1.78 -15.94 -5.46
CA LEU A 166 -2.03 -15.53 -4.06
C LEU A 166 -3.52 -15.25 -3.80
N LEU A 167 -4.23 -14.67 -4.75
CA LEU A 167 -5.65 -14.37 -4.60
C LEU A 167 -6.54 -15.61 -4.68
N THR A 168 -6.11 -16.66 -5.38
CA THR A 168 -6.86 -17.91 -5.50
C THR A 168 -6.64 -18.87 -4.34
N SER A 169 -5.54 -18.75 -3.62
CA SER A 169 -5.26 -19.54 -2.42
C SER A 169 -5.99 -19.04 -1.17
N MET A 170 -6.78 -17.98 -1.31
CA MET A 170 -7.45 -17.25 -0.24
C MET A 170 -8.97 -17.19 -0.38
N ALA A 171 -9.48 -17.77 -1.46
CA ALA A 171 -10.92 -17.90 -1.73
C ALA A 171 -11.51 -19.08 -0.96
#